data_24e115a0e33455de2c5351354c8ee53b
#
_entry.id   24e115a0e33455de2c5351354c8ee53b
#
_cell.length_a   1.000
_cell.length_b   1.000
_cell.length_c   1.000
_cell.angle_alpha   90.00
_cell.angle_beta   90.00
_cell.angle_gamma   90.00
#
_symmetry.space_group_name_H-M   'P 1'
#
loop_
_entity.id
_entity.type
_entity.pdbx_description
1 polymer ?
#
loop_
_entity_poly.entity_id
_entity_poly.type
_entity_poly.pdbx_seq_one_letter_code
_entity_poly.pdbx_strand_id
1 'polypeptide(L)'
;MSVNYYNQNAQAFFAATKDVDVSSLMSRFTPNLPAQAHILDAGCGSGRDSKAFLAMGFAVTSFDASHELAAVAANYIGQPVQVCTFTEFTHAQSFDGIWACASLLHVPASQLPHTFAHLASLLKPQGLFYCSFKYGAHDEVRDGRAFTHCDEERLQRFIAHSGLVLRETWKTTDLRPGRENEYWLNALLIKE
;
A
#
# COMPACT_ATOMS: atom_id res chain seq x y z
N MET A 1 -17.31 0.99 -3.70
CA MET A 1 -17.37 -0.11 -4.70
C MET A 1 -16.33 -1.17 -4.38
N SER A 2 -15.05 -0.89 -4.37
CA SER A 2 -13.99 -1.90 -4.09
C SER A 2 -14.10 -2.54 -2.69
N VAL A 3 -14.43 -1.78 -1.65
CA VAL A 3 -14.60 -2.29 -0.27
C VAL A 3 -15.64 -3.41 -0.20
N ASN A 4 -16.79 -3.25 -0.87
CA ASN A 4 -17.84 -4.30 -0.87
C ASN A 4 -17.35 -5.60 -1.51
N TYR A 5 -16.57 -5.51 -2.59
CA TYR A 5 -15.95 -6.68 -3.20
C TYR A 5 -15.05 -7.42 -2.21
N TYR A 6 -14.17 -6.68 -1.52
CA TYR A 6 -13.24 -7.27 -0.55
C TYR A 6 -13.95 -7.84 0.68
N ASN A 7 -15.03 -7.22 1.15
CA ASN A 7 -15.85 -7.79 2.21
C ASN A 7 -16.48 -9.13 1.79
N GLN A 8 -16.98 -9.23 0.55
CA GLN A 8 -17.60 -10.46 0.05
C GLN A 8 -16.60 -11.57 -0.28
N ASN A 9 -15.34 -11.21 -0.57
CA ASN A 9 -14.32 -12.15 -1.07
C ASN A 9 -13.10 -12.25 -0.15
N ALA A 10 -13.19 -11.85 1.12
CA ALA A 10 -12.04 -11.74 2.03
C ALA A 10 -11.24 -13.04 2.15
N GLN A 11 -11.89 -14.17 2.35
CA GLN A 11 -11.21 -15.47 2.50
C GLN A 11 -10.53 -15.93 1.21
N ALA A 12 -11.20 -15.76 0.06
CA ALA A 12 -10.61 -16.12 -1.24
C ALA A 12 -9.42 -15.20 -1.57
N PHE A 13 -9.53 -13.90 -1.30
CA PHE A 13 -8.44 -12.96 -1.48
C PHE A 13 -7.25 -13.27 -0.56
N PHE A 14 -7.52 -13.56 0.71
CA PHE A 14 -6.48 -13.98 1.66
C PHE A 14 -5.74 -15.21 1.17
N ALA A 15 -6.45 -16.27 0.81
CA ALA A 15 -5.84 -17.51 0.32
C ALA A 15 -4.98 -17.28 -0.95
N ALA A 16 -5.43 -16.38 -1.85
CA ALA A 16 -4.73 -16.09 -3.09
C ALA A 16 -3.50 -15.16 -2.93
N THR A 17 -3.36 -14.46 -1.78
CA THR A 17 -2.33 -13.41 -1.67
C THR A 17 -1.37 -13.59 -0.50
N LYS A 18 -1.74 -14.34 0.56
CA LYS A 18 -0.93 -14.44 1.78
C LYS A 18 0.46 -15.05 1.58
N ASP A 19 0.65 -15.88 0.55
CA ASP A 19 1.91 -16.57 0.27
C ASP A 19 2.65 -16.01 -0.96
N VAL A 20 2.17 -14.90 -1.56
CA VAL A 20 2.86 -14.26 -2.69
C VAL A 20 4.16 -13.63 -2.20
N ASP A 21 5.28 -14.01 -2.79
CA ASP A 21 6.60 -13.47 -2.45
C ASP A 21 6.77 -12.03 -2.98
N VAL A 22 6.92 -11.08 -2.07
CA VAL A 22 7.20 -9.66 -2.34
C VAL A 22 8.55 -9.21 -1.78
N SER A 23 9.41 -10.14 -1.41
CA SER A 23 10.72 -9.85 -0.82
C SER A 23 11.57 -8.94 -1.69
N SER A 24 11.47 -9.07 -3.02
CA SER A 24 12.16 -8.19 -3.97
C SER A 24 11.71 -6.73 -3.90
N LEU A 25 10.46 -6.47 -3.55
CA LEU A 25 9.94 -5.10 -3.33
C LEU A 25 10.40 -4.57 -1.96
N MET A 26 10.29 -5.38 -0.92
CA MET A 26 10.70 -5.02 0.43
C MET A 26 12.20 -4.72 0.52
N SER A 27 13.04 -5.44 -0.23
CA SER A 27 14.49 -5.24 -0.26
C SER A 27 14.93 -3.86 -0.78
N ARG A 28 14.05 -3.12 -1.47
CA ARG A 28 14.29 -1.72 -1.86
C ARG A 28 13.83 -0.72 -0.82
N PHE A 29 12.90 -1.09 0.04
CA PHE A 29 12.32 -0.23 1.07
C PHE A 29 13.05 -0.35 2.40
N THR A 30 13.19 -1.56 2.93
CA THR A 30 13.68 -1.79 4.29
C THR A 30 15.13 -1.37 4.57
N PRO A 31 16.10 -1.47 3.63
CA PRO A 31 17.47 -1.03 3.91
C PRO A 31 17.64 0.47 4.15
N ASN A 32 16.62 1.25 3.79
CA ASN A 32 16.64 2.71 3.96
C ASN A 32 15.92 3.16 5.24
N LEU A 33 15.41 2.24 6.05
CA LEU A 33 14.75 2.51 7.31
C LEU A 33 15.72 2.34 8.49
N PRO A 34 15.53 3.09 9.59
CA PRO A 34 16.28 2.83 10.81
C PRO A 34 15.95 1.44 11.41
N ALA A 35 16.86 0.93 12.23
CA ALA A 35 16.58 -0.30 12.97
C ALA A 35 15.32 -0.12 13.84
N GLN A 36 14.45 -1.13 13.87
CA GLN A 36 13.18 -1.11 14.62
C GLN A 36 12.23 0.03 14.18
N ALA A 37 12.33 0.48 12.92
CA ALA A 37 11.43 1.50 12.38
C ALA A 37 9.96 1.14 12.61
N HIS A 38 9.13 2.16 12.76
CA HIS A 38 7.68 2.02 12.80
C HIS A 38 7.10 2.22 11.39
N ILE A 39 6.54 1.15 10.84
CA ILE A 39 5.97 1.10 9.48
C ILE A 39 4.45 1.12 9.56
N LEU A 40 3.81 1.95 8.73
CA LEU A 40 2.39 1.89 8.44
C LEU A 40 2.15 1.04 7.20
N ASP A 41 1.45 -0.09 7.34
CA ASP A 41 0.95 -0.88 6.21
C ASP A 41 -0.44 -0.38 5.83
N ALA A 42 -0.49 0.45 4.79
CA ALA A 42 -1.66 1.23 4.40
C ALA A 42 -2.51 0.48 3.36
N GLY A 43 -3.63 -0.08 3.79
CA GLY A 43 -4.45 -1.01 3.02
C GLY A 43 -3.81 -2.39 2.98
N CYS A 44 -3.63 -2.99 4.16
CA CYS A 44 -2.81 -4.20 4.37
C CYS A 44 -3.39 -5.48 3.75
N GLY A 45 -4.65 -5.48 3.33
CA GLY A 45 -5.30 -6.61 2.68
C GLY A 45 -5.23 -7.89 3.51
N SER A 46 -4.48 -8.90 3.02
CA SER A 46 -4.31 -10.17 3.74
C SER A 46 -3.40 -10.10 4.98
N GLY A 47 -2.72 -8.98 5.23
CA GLY A 47 -1.73 -8.85 6.28
C GLY A 47 -0.37 -9.50 5.96
N ARG A 48 -0.17 -9.95 4.72
CA ARG A 48 1.07 -10.59 4.25
C ARG A 48 2.31 -9.72 4.55
N ASP A 49 2.24 -8.44 4.15
CA ASP A 49 3.37 -7.52 4.25
C ASP A 49 3.61 -7.13 5.70
N SER A 50 2.55 -6.86 6.45
CA SER A 50 2.62 -6.62 7.90
C SER A 50 3.33 -7.76 8.63
N LYS A 51 2.96 -9.01 8.34
CA LYS A 51 3.58 -10.19 8.97
C LYS A 51 5.07 -10.29 8.63
N ALA A 52 5.44 -10.01 7.38
CA ALA A 52 6.84 -10.03 6.95
C ALA A 52 7.66 -8.94 7.65
N PHE A 53 7.15 -7.71 7.77
CA PHE A 53 7.83 -6.63 8.48
C PHE A 53 7.99 -6.94 9.97
N LEU A 54 6.97 -7.50 10.63
CA LEU A 54 7.06 -7.95 12.02
C LEU A 54 8.15 -9.01 12.20
N ALA A 55 8.24 -9.98 11.29
CA ALA A 55 9.28 -11.01 11.29
C ALA A 55 10.70 -10.45 11.09
N MET A 56 10.82 -9.29 10.40
CA MET A 56 12.08 -8.55 10.24
C MET A 56 12.43 -7.69 11.47
N GLY A 57 11.55 -7.64 12.50
CA GLY A 57 11.80 -6.88 13.75
C GLY A 57 11.33 -5.42 13.68
N PHE A 58 10.54 -5.01 12.69
CA PHE A 58 9.94 -3.69 12.64
C PHE A 58 8.68 -3.60 13.53
N ALA A 59 8.39 -2.41 14.04
CA ALA A 59 7.07 -2.12 14.58
C ALA A 59 6.09 -1.85 13.41
N VAL A 60 4.90 -2.44 13.47
CA VAL A 60 3.93 -2.30 12.38
C VAL A 60 2.58 -1.86 12.92
N THR A 61 2.00 -0.85 12.28
CA THR A 61 0.58 -0.50 12.40
C THR A 61 -0.08 -0.74 11.05
N SER A 62 -1.28 -1.34 11.05
CA SER A 62 -1.96 -1.73 9.83
C SER A 62 -3.40 -1.27 9.82
N PHE A 63 -3.90 -0.89 8.66
CA PHE A 63 -5.33 -0.66 8.45
C PHE A 63 -5.79 -1.20 7.10
N ASP A 64 -7.08 -1.48 7.00
CA ASP A 64 -7.78 -1.79 5.74
C ASP A 64 -9.20 -1.23 5.79
N ALA A 65 -9.75 -0.83 4.64
CA ALA A 65 -11.11 -0.34 4.55
C ALA A 65 -12.16 -1.46 4.59
N SER A 66 -11.76 -2.69 4.27
CA SER A 66 -12.62 -3.88 4.36
C SER A 66 -12.56 -4.45 5.78
N HIS A 67 -13.69 -4.42 6.49
CA HIS A 67 -13.77 -4.98 7.84
C HIS A 67 -13.53 -6.50 7.88
N GLU A 68 -13.93 -7.21 6.82
CA GLU A 68 -13.70 -8.65 6.72
C GLU A 68 -12.22 -8.97 6.48
N LEU A 69 -11.54 -8.22 5.58
CA LEU A 69 -10.09 -8.38 5.39
C LEU A 69 -9.32 -7.99 6.64
N ALA A 70 -9.69 -6.88 7.30
CA ALA A 70 -9.04 -6.45 8.54
C ALA A 70 -9.13 -7.53 9.63
N ALA A 71 -10.29 -8.18 9.78
CA ALA A 71 -10.47 -9.27 10.73
C ALA A 71 -9.59 -10.49 10.39
N VAL A 72 -9.54 -10.89 9.11
CA VAL A 72 -8.69 -12.00 8.65
C VAL A 72 -7.21 -11.67 8.83
N ALA A 73 -6.80 -10.46 8.45
CA ALA A 73 -5.43 -9.99 8.61
C ALA A 73 -5.02 -9.94 10.09
N ALA A 74 -5.87 -9.39 10.98
CA ALA A 74 -5.59 -9.32 12.40
C ALA A 74 -5.31 -10.71 13.02
N ASN A 75 -6.11 -11.72 12.65
CA ASN A 75 -5.88 -13.10 13.08
C ASN A 75 -4.55 -13.66 12.52
N TYR A 76 -4.22 -13.34 11.27
CA TYR A 76 -3.02 -13.85 10.60
C TYR A 76 -1.73 -13.24 11.14
N ILE A 77 -1.73 -11.94 11.44
CA ILE A 77 -0.56 -11.23 11.97
C ILE A 77 -0.44 -11.27 13.49
N GLY A 78 -1.53 -11.60 14.20
CA GLY A 78 -1.56 -11.68 15.66
C GLY A 78 -1.61 -10.31 16.36
N GLN A 79 -2.07 -9.25 15.65
CA GLN A 79 -2.26 -7.91 16.23
C GLN A 79 -3.45 -7.19 15.58
N PRO A 80 -4.01 -6.13 16.23
CA PRO A 80 -5.16 -5.40 15.68
C PRO A 80 -4.87 -4.78 14.33
N VAL A 81 -5.87 -4.79 13.45
CA VAL A 81 -5.91 -4.02 12.18
C VAL A 81 -7.06 -3.02 12.28
N GLN A 82 -6.77 -1.75 12.05
CA GLN A 82 -7.77 -0.69 12.12
C GLN A 82 -8.66 -0.73 10.87
N VAL A 83 -9.99 -0.59 11.06
CA VAL A 83 -10.94 -0.52 9.93
C VAL A 83 -11.21 0.94 9.61
N CYS A 84 -10.62 1.45 8.53
CA CYS A 84 -10.81 2.81 8.04
C CYS A 84 -10.30 2.97 6.62
N THR A 85 -10.69 4.04 5.94
CA THR A 85 -10.12 4.45 4.66
C THR A 85 -8.79 5.19 4.84
N PHE A 86 -8.06 5.43 3.73
CA PHE A 86 -6.77 6.14 3.76
C PHE A 86 -6.88 7.54 4.40
N THR A 87 -7.95 8.27 4.14
CA THR A 87 -8.13 9.65 4.63
C THR A 87 -8.76 9.75 6.01
N GLU A 88 -9.31 8.66 6.52
CA GLU A 88 -9.84 8.56 7.89
C GLU A 88 -8.79 8.07 8.88
N PHE A 89 -7.73 7.40 8.40
CA PHE A 89 -6.69 6.89 9.29
C PHE A 89 -5.98 8.02 10.01
N THR A 90 -5.88 7.91 11.33
CA THR A 90 -5.13 8.84 12.19
C THR A 90 -4.29 8.05 13.18
N HIS A 91 -3.15 8.59 13.57
CA HIS A 91 -2.27 8.00 14.56
C HIS A 91 -1.55 9.10 15.37
N ALA A 92 -1.32 8.85 16.65
CA ALA A 92 -0.70 9.82 17.56
C ALA A 92 0.80 10.04 17.28
N GLN A 93 1.46 9.04 16.73
CA GLN A 93 2.89 9.08 16.40
C GLN A 93 3.08 9.05 14.88
N SER A 94 4.13 9.72 14.39
CA SER A 94 4.55 9.64 13.00
C SER A 94 5.35 8.37 12.73
N PHE A 95 5.30 7.92 11.47
CA PHE A 95 5.93 6.70 10.99
C PHE A 95 7.28 6.98 10.34
N ASP A 96 8.20 6.02 10.43
CA ASP A 96 9.47 6.04 9.69
C ASP A 96 9.25 5.66 8.22
N GLY A 97 8.26 4.81 7.97
CA GLY A 97 7.88 4.38 6.62
C GLY A 97 6.40 4.12 6.47
N ILE A 98 5.88 4.38 5.27
CA ILE A 98 4.54 3.98 4.82
C ILE A 98 4.70 3.01 3.66
N TRP A 99 4.01 1.89 3.76
CA TRP A 99 3.95 0.85 2.74
C TRP A 99 2.52 0.75 2.20
N ALA A 100 2.32 1.11 0.94
CA ALA A 100 1.03 1.08 0.25
C ALA A 100 1.10 0.18 -1.00
N CYS A 101 1.35 -1.11 -0.76
CA CYS A 101 1.52 -2.10 -1.82
C CYS A 101 0.18 -2.50 -2.43
N ALA A 102 -0.03 -2.19 -3.71
CA ALA A 102 -1.23 -2.55 -4.46
C ALA A 102 -2.56 -2.14 -3.77
N SER A 103 -2.56 -1.02 -3.06
CA SER A 103 -3.71 -0.57 -2.27
C SER A 103 -4.27 0.78 -2.75
N LEU A 104 -3.43 1.81 -2.97
CA LEU A 104 -3.85 3.14 -3.43
C LEU A 104 -4.51 3.13 -4.82
N LEU A 105 -4.29 2.11 -5.62
CA LEU A 105 -4.93 1.95 -6.93
C LEU A 105 -6.46 1.85 -6.84
N HIS A 106 -7.04 1.65 -5.65
CA HIS A 106 -8.49 1.64 -5.44
C HIS A 106 -9.07 3.02 -5.09
N VAL A 107 -8.22 4.01 -4.92
CA VAL A 107 -8.61 5.41 -4.71
C VAL A 107 -8.86 6.07 -6.08
N PRO A 108 -9.99 6.76 -6.27
CA PRO A 108 -10.23 7.52 -7.50
C PRO A 108 -9.10 8.51 -7.80
N ALA A 109 -8.71 8.66 -9.07
CA ALA A 109 -7.61 9.53 -9.48
C ALA A 109 -7.74 10.97 -8.96
N SER A 110 -8.98 11.51 -8.91
CA SER A 110 -9.26 12.85 -8.38
C SER A 110 -9.00 13.00 -6.87
N GLN A 111 -8.99 11.91 -6.11
CA GLN A 111 -8.79 11.91 -4.66
C GLN A 111 -7.34 11.57 -4.29
N LEU A 112 -6.54 11.00 -5.19
CA LEU A 112 -5.16 10.59 -4.90
C LEU A 112 -4.27 11.75 -4.42
N PRO A 113 -4.32 12.99 -4.98
CA PRO A 113 -3.51 14.09 -4.44
C PRO A 113 -3.77 14.38 -2.96
N HIS A 114 -5.05 14.40 -2.56
CA HIS A 114 -5.42 14.58 -1.16
C HIS A 114 -4.99 13.40 -0.29
N THR A 115 -5.16 12.17 -0.80
CA THR A 115 -4.76 10.94 -0.09
C THR A 115 -3.24 10.89 0.13
N PHE A 116 -2.44 11.23 -0.88
CA PHE A 116 -0.98 11.32 -0.73
C PHE A 116 -0.57 12.39 0.30
N ALA A 117 -1.17 13.58 0.24
CA ALA A 117 -0.88 14.65 1.20
C ALA A 117 -1.24 14.24 2.64
N HIS A 118 -2.39 13.59 2.82
CA HIS A 118 -2.81 13.09 4.13
C HIS A 118 -1.84 12.04 4.67
N LEU A 119 -1.53 11.00 3.89
CA LEU A 119 -0.59 9.95 4.32
C LEU A 119 0.82 10.51 4.55
N ALA A 120 1.30 11.43 3.71
CA ALA A 120 2.58 12.10 3.91
C ALA A 120 2.64 12.88 5.24
N SER A 121 1.51 13.44 5.69
CA SER A 121 1.46 14.14 7.00
C SER A 121 1.76 13.21 8.18
N LEU A 122 1.53 11.91 8.03
CA LEU A 122 1.79 10.89 9.03
C LEU A 122 3.25 10.41 9.05
N LEU A 123 4.06 10.77 8.06
CA LEU A 123 5.49 10.44 8.03
C LEU A 123 6.31 11.41 8.88
N LYS A 124 7.39 10.91 9.46
CA LYS A 124 8.48 11.73 9.98
C LYS A 124 9.18 12.47 8.84
N PRO A 125 9.86 13.61 9.09
CA PRO A 125 10.79 14.19 8.12
C PRO A 125 11.80 13.13 7.64
N GLN A 126 12.09 13.08 6.34
CA GLN A 126 12.91 12.07 5.68
C GLN A 126 12.35 10.64 5.75
N GLY A 127 11.11 10.44 6.23
CA GLY A 127 10.42 9.16 6.20
C GLY A 127 10.14 8.70 4.77
N LEU A 128 10.10 7.38 4.58
CA LEU A 128 9.94 6.75 3.27
C LEU A 128 8.49 6.39 2.99
N PHE A 129 8.11 6.51 1.74
CA PHE A 129 6.79 6.11 1.25
C PHE A 129 6.96 5.18 0.04
N TYR A 130 6.50 3.96 0.16
CA TYR A 130 6.40 3.04 -0.98
C TYR A 130 4.95 2.95 -1.45
N CYS A 131 4.75 2.97 -2.76
CA CYS A 131 3.46 2.64 -3.37
C CYS A 131 3.63 1.86 -4.66
N SER A 132 2.58 1.09 -5.01
CA SER A 132 2.52 0.42 -6.30
C SER A 132 1.13 0.51 -6.92
N PHE A 133 1.11 0.65 -8.25
CA PHE A 133 -0.07 0.74 -9.09
C PHE A 133 0.04 -0.19 -10.29
N LYS A 134 -1.08 -0.64 -10.83
CA LYS A 134 -1.07 -1.18 -12.19
C LYS A 134 -0.55 -0.13 -13.16
N TYR A 135 0.35 -0.55 -14.05
CA TYR A 135 0.99 0.38 -14.99
C TYR A 135 0.01 0.82 -16.09
N GLY A 136 -0.10 2.13 -16.30
CA GLY A 136 -0.94 2.72 -17.34
C GLY A 136 -1.43 4.12 -16.99
N ALA A 137 -2.08 4.78 -17.95
CA ALA A 137 -2.56 6.15 -17.84
C ALA A 137 -4.10 6.27 -17.83
N HIS A 138 -4.82 5.21 -17.46
CA HIS A 138 -6.28 5.15 -17.49
C HIS A 138 -6.86 4.63 -16.18
N ASP A 139 -8.16 4.76 -16.03
CA ASP A 139 -8.92 4.19 -14.92
C ASP A 139 -9.86 3.12 -15.49
N GLU A 140 -10.10 2.05 -14.74
CA GLU A 140 -11.02 0.99 -15.12
C GLU A 140 -11.88 0.52 -13.95
N VAL A 141 -13.01 -0.10 -14.27
CA VAL A 141 -13.79 -0.88 -13.31
C VAL A 141 -13.82 -2.32 -13.81
N ARG A 142 -13.33 -3.25 -12.98
CA ARG A 142 -13.29 -4.68 -13.30
C ARG A 142 -13.73 -5.49 -12.09
N ASP A 143 -14.66 -6.42 -12.30
CA ASP A 143 -15.20 -7.30 -11.26
C ASP A 143 -15.70 -6.55 -10.01
N GLY A 144 -16.38 -5.41 -10.18
CA GLY A 144 -16.89 -4.59 -9.09
C GLY A 144 -15.84 -3.79 -8.33
N ARG A 145 -14.59 -3.74 -8.81
CA ARG A 145 -13.48 -2.94 -8.26
C ARG A 145 -13.11 -1.81 -9.20
N ALA A 146 -12.93 -0.63 -8.64
CA ALA A 146 -12.32 0.48 -9.35
C ALA A 146 -10.79 0.38 -9.26
N PHE A 147 -10.11 0.68 -10.37
CA PHE A 147 -8.65 0.72 -10.48
C PHE A 147 -8.22 2.02 -11.13
N THR A 148 -7.40 2.78 -10.45
CA THR A 148 -6.64 3.88 -11.02
C THR A 148 -5.28 3.34 -11.42
N HIS A 149 -5.01 3.23 -12.71
CA HIS A 149 -3.69 2.89 -13.24
C HIS A 149 -2.77 4.10 -13.14
N CYS A 150 -1.48 3.87 -13.01
CA CYS A 150 -0.50 4.94 -12.86
C CYS A 150 0.75 4.65 -13.70
N ASP A 151 1.18 5.66 -14.44
CA ASP A 151 2.50 5.79 -15.02
C ASP A 151 3.29 6.85 -14.24
N GLU A 152 4.53 7.08 -14.65
CA GLU A 152 5.44 8.01 -13.98
C GLU A 152 4.89 9.46 -14.00
N GLU A 153 4.24 9.87 -15.09
CA GLU A 153 3.68 11.22 -15.24
C GLU A 153 2.46 11.41 -14.33
N ARG A 154 1.56 10.43 -14.26
CA ARG A 154 0.42 10.48 -13.33
C ARG A 154 0.88 10.49 -11.88
N LEU A 155 1.89 9.70 -11.53
CA LEU A 155 2.46 9.70 -10.19
C LEU A 155 2.96 11.08 -9.78
N GLN A 156 3.73 11.74 -10.65
CA GLN A 156 4.22 13.10 -10.40
C GLN A 156 3.07 14.09 -10.12
N ARG A 157 1.98 13.99 -10.89
CA ARG A 157 0.79 14.83 -10.66
C ARG A 157 0.12 14.52 -9.32
N PHE A 158 0.05 13.25 -8.93
CA PHE A 158 -0.59 12.87 -7.66
C PHE A 158 0.18 13.35 -6.44
N ILE A 159 1.50 13.37 -6.50
CA ILE A 159 2.36 13.75 -5.36
C ILE A 159 2.73 15.25 -5.32
N ALA A 160 2.41 16.03 -6.36
CA ALA A 160 2.93 17.39 -6.59
C ALA A 160 2.82 18.36 -5.39
N HIS A 161 1.82 18.19 -4.51
CA HIS A 161 1.58 19.06 -3.36
C HIS A 161 1.51 18.29 -2.04
N SER A 162 2.09 17.10 -1.99
CA SER A 162 2.03 16.22 -0.81
C SER A 162 3.20 16.39 0.16
N GLY A 163 4.26 17.08 -0.24
CA GLY A 163 5.54 17.10 0.49
C GLY A 163 6.36 15.82 0.27
N LEU A 164 5.95 14.97 -0.67
CA LEU A 164 6.71 13.80 -1.08
C LEU A 164 7.50 14.10 -2.36
N VAL A 165 8.74 13.64 -2.39
CA VAL A 165 9.61 13.74 -3.55
C VAL A 165 9.91 12.33 -4.07
N LEU A 166 9.86 12.16 -5.38
CA LEU A 166 10.19 10.91 -6.04
C LEU A 166 11.68 10.61 -5.91
N ARG A 167 12.01 9.47 -5.29
CA ARG A 167 13.39 8.98 -5.18
C ARG A 167 13.70 7.97 -6.29
N GLU A 168 12.80 7.02 -6.53
CA GLU A 168 12.99 5.95 -7.49
C GLU A 168 11.65 5.43 -8.02
N THR A 169 11.61 5.04 -9.31
CA THR A 169 10.54 4.20 -9.87
C THR A 169 11.13 3.00 -10.59
N TRP A 170 10.41 1.89 -10.58
CA TRP A 170 10.75 0.72 -11.39
C TRP A 170 9.49 -0.05 -11.77
N LYS A 171 9.58 -0.85 -12.82
CA LYS A 171 8.49 -1.71 -13.29
C LYS A 171 8.74 -3.16 -12.91
N THR A 172 7.67 -3.85 -12.54
CA THR A 172 7.67 -5.30 -12.35
C THR A 172 6.49 -5.92 -13.09
N THR A 173 6.55 -7.22 -13.35
CA THR A 173 5.36 -8.00 -13.70
C THR A 173 4.55 -8.31 -12.45
N ASP A 174 3.30 -8.73 -12.61
CA ASP A 174 2.50 -9.21 -11.48
C ASP A 174 3.14 -10.48 -10.90
N LEU A 175 3.30 -10.52 -9.59
CA LEU A 175 3.98 -11.62 -8.89
C LEU A 175 3.07 -12.86 -8.71
N ARG A 176 1.79 -12.77 -9.07
CA ARG A 176 0.85 -13.87 -9.00
C ARG A 176 0.95 -14.74 -10.25
N PRO A 177 0.92 -16.07 -10.12
CA PRO A 177 0.93 -16.99 -11.28
C PRO A 177 -0.19 -16.68 -12.28
N GLY A 178 0.12 -16.76 -13.58
CA GLY A 178 -0.81 -16.54 -14.68
C GLY A 178 -1.09 -15.06 -14.99
N ARG A 179 -0.31 -14.13 -14.43
CA ARG A 179 -0.45 -12.67 -14.64
C ARG A 179 0.83 -12.01 -15.11
N GLU A 180 1.71 -12.73 -15.73
CA GLU A 180 3.04 -12.29 -16.17
C GLU A 180 2.98 -11.14 -17.22
N ASN A 181 1.83 -10.95 -17.85
CA ASN A 181 1.57 -9.87 -18.81
C ASN A 181 1.00 -8.59 -18.17
N GLU A 182 0.72 -8.62 -16.85
CA GLU A 182 0.29 -7.42 -16.12
C GLU A 182 1.52 -6.72 -15.53
N TYR A 183 1.69 -5.43 -15.83
CA TYR A 183 2.83 -4.64 -15.33
C TYR A 183 2.40 -3.74 -14.19
N TRP A 184 3.35 -3.49 -13.29
CA TRP A 184 3.18 -2.62 -12.12
C TRP A 184 4.24 -1.51 -12.14
N LEU A 185 3.80 -0.29 -11.86
CA LEU A 185 4.67 0.79 -11.43
C LEU A 185 4.89 0.66 -9.93
N ASN A 186 6.14 0.63 -9.51
CA ASN A 186 6.53 0.74 -8.12
C ASN A 186 7.25 2.07 -7.92
N ALA A 187 7.05 2.70 -6.78
CA ALA A 187 7.70 3.97 -6.46
C ALA A 187 8.17 4.01 -5.01
N LEU A 188 9.36 4.56 -4.82
CA LEU A 188 9.89 4.95 -3.53
C LEU A 188 9.97 6.47 -3.48
N LEU A 189 9.29 7.05 -2.50
CA LEU A 189 9.20 8.48 -2.27
C LEU A 189 9.82 8.80 -0.90
N ILE A 190 10.23 10.03 -0.70
CA ILE A 190 10.77 10.54 0.56
C ILE A 190 10.02 11.81 0.95
N LYS A 191 9.73 11.98 2.23
CA LYS A 191 9.16 13.23 2.75
C LYS A 191 10.26 14.25 2.96
N GLU A 192 10.10 15.43 2.36
CA GLU A 192 10.94 16.61 2.63
C GLU A 192 10.71 17.23 4.01
#